data_903809c695f6b84a6730c05a3d99d700
#
_entry.id   903809c695f6b84a6730c05a3d99d700
#
_cell.length_a   1.000
_cell.length_b   1.000
_cell.length_c   1.000
_cell.angle_alpha   90.00
_cell.angle_beta   90.00
_cell.angle_gamma   90.00
#
_symmetry.space_group_name_H-M   'P 1'
#
loop_
_entity.id
_entity.type
_entity.pdbx_description
1 polymer ?
#
loop_
_entity_poly.entity_id
_entity_poly.type
_entity_poly.pdbx_seq_one_letter_code
_entity_poly.pdbx_strand_id
1 'polypeptide(L)'
;MQTTTVKSLCNTYVHYDENNNAIGHTDPNPFSPKEYLHFDMSGKLVGYCKRNFGEGYMHYDADKNYLGRSEKNPFGGYVHYDANGNLAGRSNIGLCGSFVNYDVTLKIFK
;
A
#
# COMPACT_ATOMS: atom_id res chain seq x y z
N MET A 1 -13.70 -2.60 5.09
CA MET A 1 -13.56 -2.72 3.62
C MET A 1 -12.35 -3.58 3.30
N GLN A 2 -12.48 -4.50 2.36
CA GLN A 2 -11.40 -5.40 1.95
C GLN A 2 -10.92 -5.01 0.55
N THR A 3 -9.61 -4.90 0.39
CA THR A 3 -9.00 -4.71 -0.92
C THR A 3 -7.96 -5.80 -1.16
N THR A 4 -7.60 -6.01 -2.40
CA THR A 4 -6.60 -7.01 -2.78
C THR A 4 -5.51 -6.36 -3.60
N THR A 5 -4.26 -6.69 -3.31
CA THR A 5 -3.10 -6.20 -4.04
C THR A 5 -2.40 -7.38 -4.70
N VAL A 6 -2.17 -7.30 -6.00
CA VAL A 6 -1.55 -8.37 -6.79
C VAL A 6 -0.29 -7.82 -7.46
N LYS A 7 0.83 -8.52 -7.30
CA LYS A 7 2.07 -8.17 -7.97
C LYS A 7 2.01 -8.62 -9.43
N SER A 8 2.27 -7.70 -10.35
CA SER A 8 2.34 -8.01 -11.78
C SER A 8 3.74 -8.46 -12.19
N LEU A 9 3.90 -8.89 -13.45
CA LEU A 9 5.17 -9.34 -13.98
C LEU A 9 6.22 -8.23 -14.08
N CYS A 10 5.81 -6.96 -14.10
CA CYS A 10 6.71 -5.81 -14.22
C CYS A 10 7.02 -5.14 -12.88
N ASN A 11 6.93 -5.85 -11.78
CA ASN A 11 7.12 -5.33 -10.42
C ASN A 11 6.13 -4.24 -10.03
N THR A 12 5.03 -4.11 -10.75
CA THR A 12 3.93 -3.23 -10.39
C THR A 12 2.94 -3.98 -9.53
N TYR A 13 2.41 -3.33 -8.52
CA TYR A 13 1.35 -3.89 -7.69
C TYR A 13 0.02 -3.26 -8.10
N VAL A 14 -0.95 -4.08 -8.47
CA VAL A 14 -2.29 -3.60 -8.83
C VAL A 14 -3.22 -3.84 -7.67
N HIS A 15 -4.01 -2.82 -7.34
CA HIS A 15 -4.93 -2.85 -6.21
C HIS A 15 -6.37 -2.97 -6.71
N TYR A 16 -7.13 -3.85 -6.07
CA TYR A 16 -8.52 -4.12 -6.44
C TYR A 16 -9.42 -3.89 -5.22
N ASP A 17 -10.63 -3.40 -5.47
CA ASP A 17 -11.61 -3.28 -4.40
C ASP A 17 -12.29 -4.63 -4.11
N GLU A 18 -13.27 -4.65 -3.22
CA GLU A 18 -13.97 -5.87 -2.83
C GLU A 18 -14.80 -6.48 -3.95
N ASN A 19 -15.09 -5.71 -4.99
CA ASN A 19 -15.84 -6.16 -6.18
C ASN A 19 -14.90 -6.55 -7.34
N ASN A 20 -13.58 -6.65 -7.08
CA ASN A 20 -12.56 -6.94 -8.07
C ASN A 20 -12.39 -5.88 -9.15
N ASN A 21 -12.78 -4.65 -8.88
CA ASN A 21 -12.49 -3.53 -9.77
C ASN A 21 -11.12 -2.96 -9.43
N ALA A 22 -10.28 -2.73 -10.45
CA ALA A 22 -8.98 -2.13 -10.24
C ALA A 22 -9.15 -0.67 -9.78
N ILE A 23 -8.49 -0.30 -8.69
CA ILE A 23 -8.60 1.04 -8.11
C ILE A 23 -7.32 1.84 -8.21
N GLY A 24 -6.21 1.20 -8.51
CA GLY A 24 -4.94 1.87 -8.67
C GLY A 24 -3.79 0.90 -8.75
N HIS A 25 -2.58 1.44 -8.85
CA HIS A 25 -1.38 0.62 -8.86
C HIS A 25 -0.24 1.31 -8.12
N THR A 26 0.75 0.52 -7.73
CA THR A 26 1.95 0.99 -7.04
C THR A 26 3.16 0.54 -7.83
N ASP A 27 4.00 1.49 -8.21
CA ASP A 27 5.21 1.25 -8.99
C ASP A 27 6.44 1.63 -8.18
N PRO A 28 7.58 0.91 -8.34
CA PRO A 28 8.82 1.35 -7.75
C PRO A 28 9.27 2.67 -8.38
N ASN A 29 9.83 3.57 -7.54
CA ASN A 29 10.38 4.82 -8.04
C ASN A 29 11.74 4.52 -8.69
N PRO A 30 11.92 4.79 -10.00
CA PRO A 30 13.17 4.48 -10.69
C PRO A 30 14.37 5.31 -10.19
N PHE A 31 14.11 6.42 -9.51
CA PHE A 31 15.15 7.31 -9.00
C PHE A 31 15.44 7.13 -7.52
N SER A 32 14.66 6.29 -6.83
CA SER A 32 14.83 6.06 -5.40
C SER A 32 14.44 4.62 -5.07
N PRO A 33 15.40 3.72 -4.85
CA PRO A 33 15.12 2.29 -4.73
C PRO A 33 14.31 1.89 -3.49
N LYS A 34 14.15 2.80 -2.53
CA LYS A 34 13.39 2.54 -1.30
C LYS A 34 12.01 3.21 -1.31
N GLU A 35 11.61 3.77 -2.44
CA GLU A 35 10.34 4.46 -2.58
C GLU A 35 9.45 3.78 -3.59
N TYR A 36 8.14 3.83 -3.33
CA TYR A 36 7.11 3.36 -4.25
C TYR A 36 6.11 4.48 -4.46
N LEU A 37 5.63 4.61 -5.69
CA LEU A 37 4.68 5.63 -6.09
C LEU A 37 3.32 4.98 -6.31
N HIS A 38 2.27 5.63 -5.78
CA HIS A 38 0.89 5.15 -5.91
C HIS A 38 0.14 6.00 -6.91
N PHE A 39 -0.51 5.34 -7.87
CA PHE A 39 -1.29 6.00 -8.92
C PHE A 39 -2.71 5.48 -8.91
N ASP A 40 -3.68 6.34 -9.21
CA ASP A 40 -5.04 5.89 -9.47
C ASP A 40 -5.16 5.33 -10.89
N MET A 41 -6.34 4.88 -11.28
CA MET A 41 -6.53 4.27 -12.59
C MET A 41 -6.47 5.26 -13.75
N SER A 42 -6.53 6.56 -13.46
CA SER A 42 -6.31 7.58 -14.49
C SER A 42 -4.82 7.92 -14.69
N GLY A 43 -3.95 7.33 -13.88
CA GLY A 43 -2.52 7.61 -13.90
C GLY A 43 -2.10 8.79 -13.06
N LYS A 44 -2.99 9.35 -12.24
CA LYS A 44 -2.68 10.45 -11.36
C LYS A 44 -1.97 9.94 -10.11
N LEU A 45 -0.88 10.61 -9.72
CA LEU A 45 -0.18 10.31 -8.48
C LEU A 45 -1.07 10.66 -7.29
N VAL A 46 -1.35 9.67 -6.43
CA VAL A 46 -2.19 9.86 -5.25
C VAL A 46 -1.43 9.71 -3.93
N GLY A 47 -0.18 9.24 -4.00
CA GLY A 47 0.63 9.12 -2.81
C GLY A 47 1.92 8.37 -3.09
N TYR A 48 2.69 8.18 -2.03
CA TYR A 48 3.90 7.37 -2.11
C TYR A 48 4.22 6.79 -0.74
N CYS A 49 5.10 5.79 -0.71
CA CYS A 49 5.61 5.25 0.52
C CYS A 49 7.13 5.10 0.46
N LYS A 50 7.75 5.17 1.62
CA LYS A 50 9.19 4.99 1.78
C LYS A 50 9.44 3.83 2.72
N ARG A 51 10.40 2.99 2.37
CA ARG A 51 10.82 1.91 3.25
C ARG A 51 11.54 2.48 4.46
N ASN A 52 11.15 2.06 5.66
CA ASN A 52 11.84 2.45 6.89
C ASN A 52 12.92 1.42 7.24
N PHE A 53 13.63 1.65 8.35
CA PHE A 53 14.74 0.78 8.76
C PHE A 53 14.30 -0.61 9.23
N GLY A 54 13.05 -0.79 9.61
CA GLY A 54 12.54 -2.03 10.19
C GLY A 54 11.70 -2.88 9.25
N GLU A 55 11.95 -2.84 7.95
CA GLU A 55 11.20 -3.59 6.94
C GLU A 55 9.76 -3.14 6.78
N GLY A 56 9.42 -2.01 7.35
CA GLY A 56 8.11 -1.41 7.18
C GLY A 56 8.14 -0.27 6.18
N TYR A 57 7.02 0.44 6.10
CA TYR A 57 6.85 1.55 5.17
C TYR A 57 6.18 2.72 5.87
N MET A 58 6.58 3.93 5.49
CA MET A 58 5.90 5.16 5.86
C MET A 58 5.13 5.67 4.66
N HIS A 59 3.87 6.03 4.86
CA HIS A 59 2.95 6.40 3.79
C HIS A 59 2.66 7.89 3.79
N TYR A 60 2.64 8.47 2.58
CA TYR A 60 2.39 9.90 2.37
C TYR A 60 1.38 10.07 1.24
N ASP A 61 0.60 11.17 1.31
CA ASP A 61 -0.26 11.53 0.19
C ASP A 61 0.57 12.25 -0.90
N ALA A 62 -0.09 12.67 -1.98
CA ALA A 62 0.58 13.35 -3.09
C ALA A 62 1.19 14.69 -2.69
N ASP A 63 0.69 15.33 -1.62
CA ASP A 63 1.19 16.59 -1.10
C ASP A 63 2.24 16.40 0.00
N LYS A 64 2.70 15.16 0.20
CA LYS A 64 3.73 14.79 1.18
C LYS A 64 3.27 14.86 2.63
N ASN A 65 1.97 14.84 2.87
CA ASN A 65 1.45 14.74 4.23
C ASN A 65 1.56 13.30 4.72
N TYR A 66 2.04 13.11 5.94
CA TYR A 66 2.19 11.79 6.52
C TYR A 66 0.83 11.18 6.84
N LEU A 67 0.58 9.98 6.30
CA LEU A 67 -0.70 9.29 6.49
C LEU A 67 -0.62 8.17 7.53
N GLY A 68 0.56 7.65 7.79
CA GLY A 68 0.72 6.54 8.70
C GLY A 68 1.86 5.62 8.28
N ARG A 69 1.93 4.46 8.90
CA ARG A 69 2.99 3.50 8.63
C ARG A 69 2.45 2.08 8.57
N SER A 70 3.22 1.21 7.91
CA SER A 70 2.95 -0.22 7.88
C SER A 70 4.17 -0.94 8.47
N GLU A 71 3.93 -1.86 9.40
CA GLU A 71 4.98 -2.66 10.02
C GLU A 71 4.81 -4.11 9.62
N LYS A 72 5.92 -4.77 9.35
CA LYS A 72 5.88 -6.18 8.98
C LYS A 72 5.48 -7.02 10.18
N ASN A 73 4.47 -7.88 9.98
CA ASN A 73 4.07 -8.83 11.00
C ASN A 73 4.99 -10.06 10.92
N PRO A 74 5.61 -10.50 12.02
CA PRO A 74 6.47 -11.69 12.00
C PRO A 74 5.77 -12.97 11.55
N PHE A 75 4.45 -13.01 11.62
CA PHE A 75 3.66 -14.16 11.15
C PHE A 75 3.18 -14.01 9.70
N GLY A 76 3.63 -12.99 8.99
CA GLY A 76 3.27 -12.70 7.61
C GLY A 76 2.36 -11.50 7.48
N GLY A 77 2.44 -10.82 6.33
CA GLY A 77 1.66 -9.63 6.08
C GLY A 77 2.16 -8.39 6.82
N TYR A 78 1.28 -7.41 6.91
CA TYR A 78 1.61 -6.10 7.49
C TYR A 78 0.48 -5.62 8.40
N VAL A 79 0.84 -4.85 9.41
CA VAL A 79 -0.10 -4.13 10.27
C VAL A 79 0.04 -2.65 9.94
N HIS A 80 -1.10 -1.97 9.76
CA HIS A 80 -1.14 -0.57 9.35
C HIS A 80 -1.59 0.33 10.50
N TYR A 81 -0.90 1.46 10.66
CA TYR A 81 -1.21 2.46 11.68
C TYR A 81 -1.44 3.81 11.00
N ASP A 82 -2.37 4.59 11.53
CA ASP A 82 -2.61 5.94 11.03
C ASP A 82 -1.53 6.92 11.51
N ALA A 83 -1.66 8.20 11.14
CA ALA A 83 -0.67 9.22 11.49
C ALA A 83 -0.58 9.47 13.00
N ASN A 84 -1.61 9.12 13.76
CA ASN A 84 -1.64 9.25 15.21
C ASN A 84 -1.14 8.00 15.94
N GLY A 85 -0.76 6.96 15.18
CA GLY A 85 -0.30 5.71 15.75
C GLY A 85 -1.40 4.73 16.13
N ASN A 86 -2.64 5.02 15.78
CA ASN A 86 -3.76 4.11 16.03
C ASN A 86 -3.82 3.04 14.95
N LEU A 87 -4.28 1.85 15.33
CA LEU A 87 -4.44 0.75 14.39
C LEU A 87 -5.44 1.11 13.30
N ALA A 88 -5.00 1.03 12.04
CA ALA A 88 -5.81 1.37 10.88
C ALA A 88 -6.27 0.14 10.08
N GLY A 89 -5.55 -0.97 10.19
CA GLY A 89 -5.90 -2.18 9.47
C GLY A 89 -4.74 -3.13 9.34
N ARG A 90 -4.91 -4.13 8.50
CA ARG A 90 -3.86 -5.14 8.28
C ARG A 90 -3.92 -5.66 6.86
N SER A 91 -2.80 -6.21 6.38
CA SER A 91 -2.71 -6.91 5.11
C SER A 91 -2.19 -8.31 5.37
N ASN A 92 -2.90 -9.33 4.88
CA ASN A 92 -2.48 -10.72 4.98
C ASN A 92 -2.00 -11.22 3.63
N ILE A 93 -1.06 -12.16 3.65
CA ILE A 93 -0.60 -12.79 2.43
C ILE A 93 -1.72 -13.66 1.87
N GLY A 94 -2.10 -13.41 0.62
CA GLY A 94 -3.07 -14.20 -0.11
C GLY A 94 -2.39 -15.24 -1.00
N LEU A 95 -3.17 -15.81 -1.91
CA LEU A 95 -2.67 -16.80 -2.86
C LEU A 95 -1.77 -16.13 -3.90
N CYS A 96 -0.76 -16.88 -4.37
CA CYS A 96 0.13 -16.45 -5.45
C CYS A 96 0.86 -15.14 -5.19
N GLY A 97 1.20 -14.87 -3.93
CA GLY A 97 1.96 -13.66 -3.57
C GLY A 97 1.14 -12.39 -3.52
N SER A 98 -0.19 -12.49 -3.60
CA SER A 98 -1.05 -11.33 -3.42
C SER A 98 -1.19 -10.97 -1.95
N PHE A 99 -1.75 -9.78 -1.68
CA PHE A 99 -2.09 -9.34 -0.33
C PHE A 99 -3.56 -9.01 -0.25
N VAL A 100 -4.19 -9.45 0.82
CA VAL A 100 -5.58 -9.08 1.13
C VAL A 100 -5.52 -8.05 2.26
N ASN A 101 -6.04 -6.86 2.00
CA ASN A 101 -5.98 -5.73 2.92
C ASN A 101 -7.32 -5.55 3.62
N TYR A 102 -7.30 -5.51 4.95
CA TYR A 102 -8.51 -5.39 5.77
C TYR A 102 -8.55 -4.06 6.48
N ASP A 103 -9.71 -3.40 6.45
CA ASP A 103 -10.00 -2.20 7.24
C ASP A 103 -8.96 -1.10 7.12
N VAL A 104 -8.36 -0.97 5.93
CA VAL A 104 -7.31 0.02 5.71
C VAL A 104 -7.93 1.41 5.64
N THR A 105 -7.60 2.25 6.60
CA THR A 105 -8.13 3.61 6.68
C THR A 105 -7.22 4.64 6.03
N LEU A 106 -6.09 4.25 5.50
CA LEU A 106 -5.19 5.17 4.80
C LEU A 106 -5.80 5.75 3.53
N LYS A 107 -6.66 4.99 2.87
CA LYS A 107 -7.56 5.47 1.81
C LYS A 107 -6.89 6.24 0.69
N ILE A 108 -5.72 5.80 0.27
CA ILE A 108 -4.98 6.43 -0.83
C ILE A 108 -5.71 6.25 -2.16
N PHE A 109 -6.30 5.07 -2.37
CA PHE A 109 -6.99 4.72 -3.61
C PHE A 109 -8.50 4.80 -3.41
N LYS A 110 -9.07 5.90 -3.80
CA LYS A 110 -10.52 6.08 -3.69
C LYS A 110 -11.20 6.27 -5.00
#